data_6f29f32de2662ba9aaf05c9ae8c37e9d
#
_entry.id   6f29f32de2662ba9aaf05c9ae8c37e9d
#
_cell.length_a   1.000
_cell.length_b   1.000
_cell.length_c   1.000
_cell.angle_alpha   90.00
_cell.angle_beta   90.00
_cell.angle_gamma   90.00
#
_symmetry.space_group_name_H-M   'P 1'
#
loop_
_entity.id
_entity.type
_entity.pdbx_description
1 polymer ?
#
loop_
_entity_poly.entity_id
_entity_poly.type
_entity_poly.pdbx_seq_one_letter_code
_entity_poly.pdbx_strand_id
1 'polypeptide(L)'
;MTLKVFSNLPDRKTGQGLVEQTIIDEYMKENPNVEIKVEALDEESYKTKFKAYSMDGMPDVVSIWGQPAFLDEVLDAGVLAELNESDYADYNFIPGSLDGFKKEGKLYGLPRNTDVAAFYYNQKIFDENGWQVPTTYDELLDLAGKMNDAGITPLAMDGGDGWPMAVYLSDILFKLTGSDYSQTVSDAIANKDFSDPNIKKAVELLKKSADAGLFQKGYDSQDYATAQNLFTNGQAAMYYMGSWDASMALNEDIPEDIRTNIRMFTMPVIDGGKGTATDIAAWNGGGYAVSATSSVKDEAIKFLNYMYQPDQLSKIGWENGVGMSAQDQSAYMTGDETDLQMQFVDAVNNATSVSGTPINDCGPSAFKTCIESEIQNVSNGSTSIDDFLATIGSSCDW
;
A
#
# COMPACT_ATOMS: atom_id res chain seq x y z
N MET A 1 -2.81 28.79 -18.87
CA MET A 1 -3.76 27.68 -18.66
C MET A 1 -3.52 27.13 -17.26
N THR A 2 -4.57 26.76 -16.51
CA THR A 2 -4.39 26.20 -15.16
C THR A 2 -4.89 24.76 -15.17
N LEU A 3 -4.04 23.82 -14.71
CA LEU A 3 -4.37 22.45 -14.40
C LEU A 3 -4.57 22.30 -12.88
N LYS A 4 -5.56 21.54 -12.47
CA LYS A 4 -5.82 21.20 -11.07
C LYS A 4 -5.46 19.73 -10.84
N VAL A 5 -4.51 19.48 -9.93
CA VAL A 5 -4.13 18.14 -9.51
C VAL A 5 -4.67 17.91 -8.11
N PHE A 6 -5.39 16.80 -7.92
CA PHE A 6 -5.84 16.34 -6.62
C PHE A 6 -5.07 15.08 -6.25
N SER A 7 -4.31 15.16 -5.18
CA SER A 7 -3.30 14.16 -4.78
C SER A 7 -3.56 13.63 -3.37
N ASN A 8 -3.27 12.35 -3.17
CA ASN A 8 -3.25 11.72 -1.85
C ASN A 8 -1.88 11.79 -1.16
N LEU A 9 -0.98 12.66 -1.64
CA LEU A 9 0.41 12.78 -1.16
C LEU A 9 0.64 14.14 -0.50
N PRO A 10 0.24 14.33 0.78
CA PRO A 10 0.31 15.64 1.45
C PRO A 10 1.73 16.10 1.76
N ASP A 11 2.66 15.18 2.05
CA ASP A 11 4.06 15.52 2.23
C ASP A 11 4.70 15.76 0.86
N ARG A 12 5.05 17.02 0.60
CA ARG A 12 5.66 17.47 -0.66
C ARG A 12 7.18 17.59 -0.57
N LYS A 13 7.80 17.19 0.54
CA LYS A 13 9.24 17.34 0.82
C LYS A 13 9.98 16.02 0.83
N THR A 14 9.29 14.90 1.01
CA THR A 14 9.88 13.58 1.06
C THR A 14 9.03 12.57 0.27
N GLY A 15 9.59 11.40 0.00
CA GLY A 15 8.89 10.25 -0.57
C GLY A 15 8.18 10.55 -1.90
N GLN A 16 7.04 9.89 -2.09
CA GLN A 16 6.26 10.00 -3.33
C GLN A 16 5.76 11.42 -3.60
N GLY A 17 5.44 12.19 -2.56
CA GLY A 17 4.96 13.56 -2.74
C GLY A 17 6.06 14.51 -3.22
N LEU A 18 7.32 14.32 -2.79
CA LEU A 18 8.46 15.04 -3.34
C LEU A 18 8.65 14.71 -4.83
N VAL A 19 8.56 13.44 -5.19
CA VAL A 19 8.67 12.99 -6.60
C VAL A 19 7.60 13.67 -7.45
N GLU A 20 6.34 13.63 -7.02
CA GLU A 20 5.23 14.29 -7.72
C GLU A 20 5.47 15.79 -7.84
N GLN A 21 5.91 16.47 -6.76
CA GLN A 21 6.18 17.91 -6.80
C GLN A 21 7.33 18.25 -7.75
N THR A 22 8.40 17.46 -7.75
CA THR A 22 9.55 17.65 -8.65
C THR A 22 9.10 17.60 -10.11
N ILE A 23 8.31 16.60 -10.48
CA ILE A 23 7.79 16.43 -11.84
C ILE A 23 6.87 17.60 -12.22
N ILE A 24 6.02 18.06 -11.32
CA ILE A 24 5.15 19.23 -11.52
C ILE A 24 5.97 20.48 -11.80
N ASP A 25 7.01 20.74 -11.01
CA ASP A 25 7.86 21.91 -11.14
C ASP A 25 8.67 21.87 -12.45
N GLU A 26 9.17 20.72 -12.85
CA GLU A 26 9.86 20.52 -14.13
C GLU A 26 8.90 20.74 -15.32
N TYR A 27 7.69 20.16 -15.26
CA TYR A 27 6.70 20.36 -16.30
C TYR A 27 6.32 21.83 -16.48
N MET A 28 6.08 22.57 -15.39
CA MET A 28 5.77 24.00 -15.44
C MET A 28 6.95 24.82 -15.98
N LYS A 29 8.19 24.45 -15.68
CA LYS A 29 9.39 25.08 -16.21
C LYS A 29 9.52 24.91 -17.72
N GLU A 30 9.20 23.73 -18.23
CA GLU A 30 9.22 23.42 -19.68
C GLU A 30 7.99 23.99 -20.41
N ASN A 31 6.86 24.17 -19.70
CA ASN A 31 5.61 24.67 -20.25
C ASN A 31 5.16 25.95 -19.52
N PRO A 32 5.82 27.10 -19.74
CA PRO A 32 5.61 28.33 -18.94
C PRO A 32 4.20 28.95 -19.08
N ASN A 33 3.40 28.45 -20.02
CA ASN A 33 1.99 28.86 -20.19
C ASN A 33 1.01 27.99 -19.38
N VAL A 34 1.52 26.96 -18.67
CA VAL A 34 0.75 26.05 -17.82
C VAL A 34 1.10 26.33 -16.37
N GLU A 35 0.07 26.57 -15.55
CA GLU A 35 0.15 26.64 -14.10
C GLU A 35 -0.51 25.36 -13.54
N ILE A 36 0.17 24.62 -12.69
CA ILE A 36 -0.41 23.46 -12.00
C ILE A 36 -0.67 23.82 -10.55
N LYS A 37 -1.93 23.65 -10.11
CA LYS A 37 -2.36 23.85 -8.73
C LYS A 37 -2.64 22.50 -8.10
N VAL A 38 -1.92 22.18 -7.05
CA VAL A 38 -2.06 20.92 -6.31
C VAL A 38 -2.90 21.15 -5.07
N GLU A 39 -3.90 20.31 -4.91
CA GLU A 39 -4.55 20.06 -3.63
C GLU A 39 -4.15 18.66 -3.17
N ALA A 40 -3.50 18.57 -2.01
CA ALA A 40 -3.03 17.30 -1.45
C ALA A 40 -3.59 17.08 -0.05
N LEU A 41 -4.13 15.88 0.19
CA LEU A 41 -4.72 15.46 1.46
C LEU A 41 -4.18 14.08 1.86
N ASP A 42 -4.24 13.76 3.16
CA ASP A 42 -4.05 12.38 3.60
C ASP A 42 -5.08 11.45 2.95
N GLU A 43 -4.80 10.15 2.95
CA GLU A 43 -5.57 9.18 2.16
C GLU A 43 -7.05 9.16 2.51
N GLU A 44 -7.41 9.20 3.79
CA GLU A 44 -8.82 9.11 4.21
C GLU A 44 -9.59 10.41 3.93
N SER A 45 -8.97 11.56 4.17
CA SER A 45 -9.51 12.87 3.77
C SER A 45 -9.64 12.97 2.25
N TYR A 46 -8.65 12.43 1.52
CA TYR A 46 -8.65 12.36 0.05
C TYR A 46 -9.85 11.57 -0.46
N LYS A 47 -10.04 10.33 -0.01
CA LYS A 47 -11.15 9.46 -0.43
C LYS A 47 -12.51 10.09 -0.15
N THR A 48 -12.67 10.71 1.03
CA THR A 48 -13.89 11.41 1.39
C THR A 48 -14.18 12.57 0.42
N LYS A 49 -13.17 13.39 0.12
CA LYS A 49 -13.33 14.54 -0.77
C LYS A 49 -13.47 14.12 -2.23
N PHE A 50 -12.83 13.03 -2.65
CA PHE A 50 -12.97 12.47 -3.99
C PHE A 50 -14.43 12.12 -4.31
N LYS A 51 -15.15 11.52 -3.35
CA LYS A 51 -16.60 11.24 -3.50
C LYS A 51 -17.41 12.51 -3.71
N ALA A 52 -17.08 13.60 -3.03
CA ALA A 52 -17.76 14.89 -3.26
C ALA A 52 -17.43 15.45 -4.65
N TYR A 53 -16.18 15.40 -5.08
CA TYR A 53 -15.75 15.84 -6.41
C TYR A 53 -16.38 15.01 -7.54
N SER A 54 -16.56 13.70 -7.37
CA SER A 54 -17.22 12.87 -8.38
C SER A 54 -18.66 13.26 -8.69
N MET A 55 -19.32 13.97 -7.75
CA MET A 55 -20.70 14.47 -7.91
C MET A 55 -20.76 15.91 -8.42
N ASP A 56 -19.77 16.74 -8.11
CA ASP A 56 -19.86 18.21 -8.26
C ASP A 56 -18.78 18.79 -9.22
N GLY A 57 -17.92 17.94 -9.76
CA GLY A 57 -16.90 18.32 -10.75
C GLY A 57 -15.49 17.96 -10.27
N MET A 58 -14.87 17.07 -11.03
CA MET A 58 -13.53 16.55 -10.74
C MET A 58 -12.42 17.56 -11.08
N PRO A 59 -11.33 17.61 -10.27
CA PRO A 59 -10.05 18.17 -10.71
C PRO A 59 -9.56 17.50 -11.99
N ASP A 60 -8.61 18.12 -12.70
CA ASP A 60 -8.20 17.68 -14.04
C ASP A 60 -7.40 16.38 -14.01
N VAL A 61 -6.50 16.24 -13.03
CA VAL A 61 -5.72 15.01 -12.77
C VAL A 61 -5.93 14.60 -11.31
N VAL A 62 -6.15 13.31 -11.07
CA VAL A 62 -6.49 12.78 -9.76
C VAL A 62 -5.70 11.52 -9.44
N SER A 63 -5.36 11.34 -8.18
CA SER A 63 -4.86 10.05 -7.67
C SER A 63 -5.99 9.02 -7.68
N ILE A 64 -5.68 7.79 -8.05
CA ILE A 64 -6.63 6.67 -8.04
C ILE A 64 -5.95 5.38 -7.57
N TRP A 65 -6.75 4.38 -7.23
CA TRP A 65 -6.29 3.03 -6.97
C TRP A 65 -6.95 2.07 -7.95
N GLY A 66 -6.19 1.10 -8.48
CA GLY A 66 -6.65 0.13 -9.46
C GLY A 66 -7.46 -1.04 -8.88
N GLN A 67 -7.78 -1.02 -7.58
CA GLN A 67 -8.52 -2.08 -6.91
C GLN A 67 -10.04 -1.91 -7.10
N PRO A 68 -10.81 -3.02 -7.18
CA PRO A 68 -12.27 -2.99 -7.39
C PRO A 68 -13.02 -2.11 -6.40
N ALA A 69 -12.62 -2.14 -5.11
CA ALA A 69 -13.27 -1.36 -4.05
C ALA A 69 -13.28 0.15 -4.29
N PHE A 70 -12.30 0.66 -5.04
CA PHE A 70 -12.21 2.08 -5.39
C PHE A 70 -12.62 2.33 -6.84
N LEU A 71 -12.00 1.60 -7.78
CA LEU A 71 -12.08 1.93 -9.20
C LEU A 71 -13.46 1.66 -9.80
N ASP A 72 -14.16 0.61 -9.37
CA ASP A 72 -15.46 0.25 -9.95
C ASP A 72 -16.51 1.34 -9.76
N GLU A 73 -16.66 1.90 -8.56
CA GLU A 73 -17.57 3.02 -8.30
C GLU A 73 -17.23 4.26 -9.13
N VAL A 74 -15.94 4.55 -9.26
CA VAL A 74 -15.44 5.73 -9.99
C VAL A 74 -15.71 5.58 -11.48
N LEU A 75 -15.53 4.38 -12.03
CA LEU A 75 -15.83 4.09 -13.44
C LEU A 75 -17.33 4.07 -13.74
N ASP A 76 -18.13 3.53 -12.82
CA ASP A 76 -19.59 3.55 -12.95
C ASP A 76 -20.16 4.97 -12.91
N ALA A 77 -19.50 5.89 -12.20
CA ALA A 77 -19.82 7.32 -12.21
C ALA A 77 -19.41 8.03 -13.51
N GLY A 78 -18.59 7.40 -14.37
CA GLY A 78 -18.15 7.93 -15.66
C GLY A 78 -17.27 9.18 -15.57
N VAL A 79 -16.58 9.37 -14.43
CA VAL A 79 -15.80 10.60 -14.16
C VAL A 79 -14.37 10.56 -14.67
N LEU A 80 -13.87 9.40 -15.13
CA LEU A 80 -12.52 9.23 -15.67
C LEU A 80 -12.51 9.16 -17.20
N ALA A 81 -11.49 9.76 -17.79
CA ALA A 81 -11.25 9.69 -19.23
C ALA A 81 -10.63 8.34 -19.61
N GLU A 82 -11.10 7.77 -20.72
CA GLU A 82 -10.43 6.64 -21.37
C GLU A 82 -9.07 7.07 -21.92
N LEU A 83 -8.04 6.28 -21.67
CA LEU A 83 -6.69 6.45 -22.19
C LEU A 83 -6.44 5.43 -23.31
N ASN A 84 -5.65 5.82 -24.31
CA ASN A 84 -5.26 4.90 -25.36
C ASN A 84 -4.02 4.10 -24.92
N GLU A 85 -4.17 2.82 -24.59
CA GLU A 85 -3.09 1.97 -24.10
C GLU A 85 -1.87 1.93 -25.04
N SER A 86 -2.08 2.04 -26.36
CA SER A 86 -0.98 2.01 -27.32
C SER A 86 0.00 3.19 -27.20
N ASP A 87 -0.43 4.30 -26.58
CA ASP A 87 0.41 5.47 -26.36
C ASP A 87 1.49 5.22 -25.29
N TYR A 88 1.34 4.15 -24.52
CA TYR A 88 2.23 3.77 -23.40
C TYR A 88 3.13 2.57 -23.69
N ALA A 89 3.17 2.05 -24.92
CA ALA A 89 3.93 0.86 -25.28
C ALA A 89 5.44 0.98 -24.98
N ASP A 90 5.99 2.18 -25.08
CA ASP A 90 7.42 2.49 -24.88
C ASP A 90 7.71 3.07 -23.47
N TYR A 91 6.75 2.99 -22.53
CA TYR A 91 6.87 3.56 -21.19
C TYR A 91 7.45 2.58 -20.14
N ASN A 92 7.93 1.42 -20.57
CA ASN A 92 8.58 0.40 -19.73
C ASN A 92 7.70 -0.10 -18.56
N PHE A 93 6.37 -0.10 -18.73
CA PHE A 93 5.50 -0.71 -17.73
C PHE A 93 5.80 -2.19 -17.56
N ILE A 94 5.85 -2.65 -16.31
CA ILE A 94 5.99 -4.07 -15.98
C ILE A 94 4.77 -4.83 -16.51
N PRO A 95 4.95 -5.99 -17.18
CA PRO A 95 3.83 -6.76 -17.70
C PRO A 95 2.75 -7.02 -16.64
N GLY A 96 1.49 -6.69 -16.96
CA GLY A 96 0.34 -6.84 -16.07
C GLY A 96 0.10 -5.65 -15.11
N SER A 97 1.04 -4.69 -15.00
CA SER A 97 0.85 -3.55 -14.09
C SER A 97 -0.33 -2.64 -14.47
N LEU A 98 -0.68 -2.57 -15.76
CA LEU A 98 -1.82 -1.79 -16.24
C LEU A 98 -3.19 -2.47 -15.99
N ASP A 99 -3.22 -3.78 -15.71
CA ASP A 99 -4.47 -4.55 -15.72
C ASP A 99 -5.46 -4.12 -14.65
N GLY A 100 -4.98 -3.71 -13.48
CA GLY A 100 -5.83 -3.18 -12.41
C GLY A 100 -6.52 -1.84 -12.75
N PHE A 101 -6.07 -1.13 -13.78
CA PHE A 101 -6.62 0.16 -14.23
C PHE A 101 -7.49 0.04 -15.49
N LYS A 102 -7.83 -1.19 -15.86
CA LYS A 102 -8.69 -1.50 -17.02
C LYS A 102 -10.07 -1.97 -16.59
N LYS A 103 -11.08 -1.57 -17.35
CA LYS A 103 -12.45 -2.10 -17.29
C LYS A 103 -12.95 -2.34 -18.70
N GLU A 104 -13.48 -3.53 -18.97
CA GLU A 104 -13.98 -3.94 -20.29
C GLU A 104 -12.95 -3.73 -21.43
N GLY A 105 -11.67 -3.95 -21.14
CA GLY A 105 -10.57 -3.81 -22.09
C GLY A 105 -10.14 -2.36 -22.38
N LYS A 106 -10.64 -1.38 -21.63
CA LYS A 106 -10.31 0.03 -21.74
C LYS A 106 -9.48 0.49 -20.55
N LEU A 107 -8.47 1.31 -20.82
CA LEU A 107 -7.58 1.85 -19.80
C LEU A 107 -8.10 3.20 -19.30
N TYR A 108 -8.13 3.42 -17.97
CA TYR A 108 -8.65 4.64 -17.34
C TYR A 108 -7.66 5.34 -16.42
N GLY A 109 -6.49 4.77 -16.21
CA GLY A 109 -5.44 5.35 -15.39
C GLY A 109 -4.13 4.61 -15.56
N LEU A 110 -3.07 5.14 -14.96
CA LEU A 110 -1.73 4.56 -15.01
C LEU A 110 -1.23 4.29 -13.60
N PRO A 111 -0.73 3.09 -13.30
CA PRO A 111 -0.19 2.73 -12.00
C PRO A 111 1.11 3.50 -11.71
N ARG A 112 1.22 4.05 -10.50
CA ARG A 112 2.45 4.69 -10.02
C ARG A 112 3.45 3.67 -9.50
N ASN A 113 2.95 2.71 -8.72
CA ASN A 113 3.79 1.75 -8.01
C ASN A 113 3.16 0.36 -7.98
N THR A 114 4.02 -0.64 -7.78
CA THR A 114 3.66 -1.96 -7.31
C THR A 114 3.95 -2.00 -5.82
N ASP A 115 2.95 -2.32 -5.03
CA ASP A 115 3.07 -2.33 -3.58
C ASP A 115 3.48 -3.71 -3.07
N VAL A 116 4.40 -3.71 -2.10
CA VAL A 116 4.86 -4.91 -1.39
C VAL A 116 4.69 -4.65 0.11
N ALA A 117 3.93 -5.49 0.80
CA ALA A 117 3.82 -5.42 2.25
C ALA A 117 5.07 -5.99 2.92
N ALA A 118 5.56 -5.31 3.96
CA ALA A 118 6.76 -5.71 4.69
C ALA A 118 6.72 -5.30 6.15
N PHE A 119 7.50 -6.00 6.95
CA PHE A 119 7.94 -5.54 8.25
C PHE A 119 9.22 -4.74 8.07
N TYR A 120 9.16 -3.44 8.30
CA TYR A 120 10.35 -2.64 8.51
C TYR A 120 10.88 -2.90 9.92
N TYR A 121 12.19 -2.96 10.11
CA TYR A 121 12.79 -3.10 11.43
C TYR A 121 14.05 -2.25 11.57
N ASN A 122 14.36 -1.88 12.80
CA ASN A 122 15.59 -1.17 13.12
C ASN A 122 16.68 -2.20 13.46
N GLN A 123 17.61 -2.41 12.53
CA GLN A 123 18.71 -3.39 12.69
C GLN A 123 19.55 -3.10 13.93
N LYS A 124 19.81 -1.83 14.25
CA LYS A 124 20.59 -1.46 15.45
C LYS A 124 19.93 -1.97 16.73
N ILE A 125 18.61 -1.81 16.85
CA ILE A 125 17.86 -2.33 18.01
C ILE A 125 17.96 -3.85 18.07
N PHE A 126 17.86 -4.55 16.94
CA PHE A 126 18.01 -6.01 16.89
C PHE A 126 19.40 -6.45 17.32
N ASP A 127 20.45 -5.82 16.77
CA ASP A 127 21.85 -6.14 17.05
C ASP A 127 22.20 -5.91 18.53
N GLU A 128 21.79 -4.77 19.09
CA GLU A 128 22.04 -4.42 20.50
C GLU A 128 21.40 -5.40 21.49
N ASN A 129 20.31 -6.06 21.11
CA ASN A 129 19.60 -7.05 21.93
C ASN A 129 19.87 -8.50 21.53
N GLY A 130 20.67 -8.73 20.48
CA GLY A 130 20.98 -10.07 19.97
C GLY A 130 19.78 -10.77 19.33
N TRP A 131 18.81 -10.00 18.84
CA TRP A 131 17.62 -10.55 18.17
C TRP A 131 17.90 -10.86 16.71
N GLN A 132 17.18 -11.85 16.18
CA GLN A 132 17.26 -12.26 14.79
C GLN A 132 15.91 -12.00 14.10
N VAL A 133 15.95 -11.75 12.78
CA VAL A 133 14.74 -11.67 11.97
C VAL A 133 14.00 -13.02 12.04
N PRO A 134 12.70 -13.02 12.40
CA PRO A 134 11.93 -14.25 12.53
C PRO A 134 11.69 -14.88 11.15
N THR A 135 11.79 -16.20 11.07
CA THR A 135 11.53 -16.99 9.86
C THR A 135 10.18 -17.68 9.89
N THR A 136 9.59 -17.81 11.07
CA THR A 136 8.25 -18.35 11.27
C THR A 136 7.37 -17.36 12.04
N TYR A 137 6.07 -17.49 11.87
CA TYR A 137 5.09 -16.64 12.57
C TYR A 137 5.14 -16.80 14.10
N ASP A 138 5.40 -18.02 14.58
CA ASP A 138 5.56 -18.25 16.03
C ASP A 138 6.84 -17.60 16.55
N GLU A 139 7.95 -17.62 15.79
CA GLU A 139 9.16 -16.85 16.14
C GLU A 139 8.90 -15.34 16.20
N LEU A 140 8.04 -14.79 15.32
CA LEU A 140 7.64 -13.38 15.37
C LEU A 140 6.92 -13.04 16.68
N LEU A 141 6.01 -13.91 17.13
CA LEU A 141 5.28 -13.70 18.40
C LEU A 141 6.19 -13.88 19.61
N ASP A 142 7.09 -14.88 19.58
CA ASP A 142 8.09 -15.07 20.63
C ASP A 142 9.05 -13.87 20.74
N LEU A 143 9.43 -13.30 19.59
CA LEU A 143 10.25 -12.09 19.53
C LEU A 143 9.51 -10.89 20.14
N ALA A 144 8.22 -10.74 19.84
CA ALA A 144 7.39 -9.69 20.44
C ALA A 144 7.35 -9.78 21.97
N GLY A 145 7.25 -11.02 22.52
CA GLY A 145 7.35 -11.25 23.96
C GLY A 145 8.68 -10.79 24.55
N LYS A 146 9.81 -11.11 23.90
CA LYS A 146 11.15 -10.68 24.32
C LYS A 146 11.31 -9.16 24.27
N MET A 147 10.75 -8.50 23.24
CA MET A 147 10.76 -7.05 23.12
C MET A 147 9.96 -6.38 24.24
N ASN A 148 8.77 -6.90 24.54
CA ASN A 148 7.94 -6.42 25.64
C ASN A 148 8.65 -6.57 26.99
N ASP A 149 9.30 -7.71 27.24
CA ASP A 149 10.09 -7.95 28.45
C ASP A 149 11.27 -6.98 28.58
N ALA A 150 11.84 -6.56 27.46
CA ALA A 150 12.89 -5.54 27.40
C ALA A 150 12.36 -4.09 27.51
N GLY A 151 11.02 -3.91 27.53
CA GLY A 151 10.39 -2.58 27.57
C GLY A 151 10.42 -1.85 26.21
N ILE A 152 10.60 -2.58 25.12
CA ILE A 152 10.62 -2.06 23.75
C ILE A 152 9.30 -2.43 23.07
N THR A 153 8.63 -1.44 22.47
CA THR A 153 7.43 -1.69 21.66
C THR A 153 7.79 -2.56 20.45
N PRO A 154 7.17 -3.74 20.26
CA PRO A 154 7.59 -4.64 19.19
C PRO A 154 7.30 -4.09 17.80
N LEU A 155 6.04 -3.73 17.51
CA LEU A 155 5.58 -3.34 16.17
C LEU A 155 4.66 -2.13 16.27
N ALA A 156 4.97 -1.09 15.51
CA ALA A 156 4.04 -0.01 15.22
C ALA A 156 3.06 -0.48 14.13
N MET A 157 1.76 -0.45 14.45
CA MET A 157 0.66 -0.81 13.58
C MET A 157 -0.31 0.36 13.49
N ASP A 158 -0.65 0.77 12.27
CA ASP A 158 -1.81 1.61 12.01
C ASP A 158 -3.06 0.72 12.03
N GLY A 159 -3.77 0.76 13.12
CA GLY A 159 -5.03 0.05 13.26
C GLY A 159 -6.24 1.00 13.22
N GLY A 160 -6.01 2.32 13.35
CA GLY A 160 -7.05 3.33 13.33
C GLY A 160 -7.70 3.50 11.95
N ASP A 161 -6.91 3.45 10.90
CA ASP A 161 -7.41 3.55 9.52
C ASP A 161 -8.02 2.23 9.01
N GLY A 162 -7.74 1.10 9.67
CA GLY A 162 -8.32 -0.22 9.39
C GLY A 162 -7.69 -0.95 8.21
N TRP A 163 -7.39 -0.28 7.11
CA TRP A 163 -6.83 -0.90 5.91
C TRP A 163 -5.45 -1.56 6.12
N PRO A 164 -4.51 -1.04 6.92
CA PRO A 164 -3.24 -1.72 7.13
C PRO A 164 -3.40 -3.05 7.87
N MET A 165 -4.37 -3.12 8.79
CA MET A 165 -4.72 -4.38 9.45
C MET A 165 -5.34 -5.38 8.48
N ALA A 166 -6.13 -4.93 7.51
CA ALA A 166 -6.68 -5.79 6.47
C ALA A 166 -5.60 -6.30 5.50
N VAL A 167 -4.58 -5.47 5.20
CA VAL A 167 -3.37 -5.90 4.47
C VAL A 167 -2.61 -6.96 5.27
N TYR A 168 -2.42 -6.75 6.58
CA TYR A 168 -1.77 -7.72 7.46
C TYR A 168 -2.55 -9.06 7.52
N LEU A 169 -3.89 -9.00 7.62
CA LEU A 169 -4.75 -10.19 7.54
C LEU A 169 -4.61 -10.90 6.19
N SER A 170 -4.53 -10.15 5.10
CA SER A 170 -4.36 -10.69 3.74
C SER A 170 -3.04 -11.42 3.57
N ASP A 171 -1.95 -10.86 4.15
CA ASP A 171 -0.62 -11.46 4.12
C ASP A 171 -0.59 -12.79 4.93
N ILE A 172 -1.22 -12.82 6.11
CA ILE A 172 -1.43 -14.06 6.86
C ILE A 172 -2.21 -15.08 6.03
N LEU A 173 -3.34 -14.67 5.43
CA LEU A 173 -4.17 -15.55 4.61
C LEU A 173 -3.40 -16.09 3.40
N PHE A 174 -2.59 -15.26 2.77
CA PHE A 174 -1.73 -15.66 1.67
C PHE A 174 -0.70 -16.71 2.11
N LYS A 175 -0.06 -16.54 3.27
CA LYS A 175 0.84 -17.58 3.81
C LYS A 175 0.11 -18.89 4.15
N LEU A 176 -1.16 -18.83 4.52
CA LEU A 176 -1.97 -20.04 4.77
C LEU A 176 -2.36 -20.74 3.47
N THR A 177 -2.74 -20.00 2.45
CA THR A 177 -3.37 -20.54 1.21
C THR A 177 -2.40 -20.67 0.03
N GLY A 178 -1.29 -19.92 0.01
CA GLY A 178 -0.36 -19.86 -1.12
C GLY A 178 -1.07 -19.40 -2.40
N SER A 179 -0.86 -20.09 -3.50
CA SER A 179 -1.46 -19.78 -4.81
C SER A 179 -3.01 -19.82 -4.83
N ASP A 180 -3.64 -20.39 -3.81
CA ASP A 180 -5.12 -20.46 -3.73
C ASP A 180 -5.72 -19.17 -3.12
N TYR A 181 -4.90 -18.19 -2.69
CA TYR A 181 -5.35 -16.96 -2.05
C TYR A 181 -6.44 -16.23 -2.85
N SER A 182 -6.14 -15.89 -4.10
CA SER A 182 -7.08 -15.15 -4.95
C SER A 182 -8.42 -15.85 -5.13
N GLN A 183 -8.41 -17.18 -5.31
CA GLN A 183 -9.63 -17.96 -5.43
C GLN A 183 -10.40 -18.01 -4.10
N THR A 184 -9.71 -18.22 -2.98
CA THR A 184 -10.31 -18.25 -1.64
C THR A 184 -11.04 -16.92 -1.34
N VAL A 185 -10.40 -15.79 -1.61
CA VAL A 185 -10.99 -14.46 -1.40
C VAL A 185 -12.15 -14.20 -2.37
N SER A 186 -11.96 -14.51 -3.65
CA SER A 186 -13.00 -14.34 -4.68
C SER A 186 -14.26 -15.14 -4.37
N ASP A 187 -14.12 -16.39 -3.96
CA ASP A 187 -15.24 -17.26 -3.60
C ASP A 187 -15.96 -16.73 -2.35
N ALA A 188 -15.22 -16.28 -1.33
CA ALA A 188 -15.80 -15.73 -0.12
C ALA A 188 -16.65 -14.48 -0.41
N ILE A 189 -16.13 -13.58 -1.25
CA ILE A 189 -16.85 -12.35 -1.64
C ILE A 189 -18.06 -12.68 -2.52
N ALA A 190 -17.89 -13.52 -3.56
CA ALA A 190 -18.97 -13.87 -4.48
C ALA A 190 -20.15 -14.54 -3.78
N ASN A 191 -19.89 -15.38 -2.78
CA ASN A 191 -20.89 -16.09 -2.02
C ASN A 191 -21.32 -15.36 -0.74
N LYS A 192 -20.68 -14.25 -0.37
CA LYS A 192 -20.83 -13.58 0.92
C LYS A 192 -20.64 -14.52 2.10
N ASP A 193 -19.73 -15.48 1.96
CA ASP A 193 -19.46 -16.55 2.92
C ASP A 193 -17.97 -16.61 3.25
N PHE A 194 -17.62 -16.15 4.46
CA PHE A 194 -16.26 -16.11 4.99
C PHE A 194 -15.97 -17.27 5.95
N SER A 195 -16.72 -18.35 5.88
CA SER A 195 -16.56 -19.54 6.74
C SER A 195 -15.39 -20.45 6.33
N ASP A 196 -14.63 -20.12 5.28
CA ASP A 196 -13.46 -20.89 4.88
C ASP A 196 -12.49 -21.06 6.06
N PRO A 197 -12.01 -22.28 6.36
CA PRO A 197 -11.15 -22.56 7.49
C PRO A 197 -9.84 -21.73 7.50
N ASN A 198 -9.29 -21.40 6.33
CA ASN A 198 -8.07 -20.57 6.23
C ASN A 198 -8.37 -19.11 6.54
N ILE A 199 -9.53 -18.58 6.12
CA ILE A 199 -9.97 -17.22 6.49
C ILE A 199 -10.15 -17.15 7.99
N LYS A 200 -10.87 -18.10 8.59
CA LYS A 200 -11.04 -18.18 10.05
C LYS A 200 -9.68 -18.26 10.76
N LYS A 201 -8.78 -19.10 10.27
CA LYS A 201 -7.42 -19.25 10.83
C LYS A 201 -6.61 -17.98 10.72
N ALA A 202 -6.73 -17.23 9.62
CA ALA A 202 -6.06 -15.95 9.46
C ALA A 202 -6.53 -14.92 10.50
N VAL A 203 -7.84 -14.85 10.76
CA VAL A 203 -8.41 -13.97 11.79
C VAL A 203 -7.97 -14.40 13.20
N GLU A 204 -7.90 -15.72 13.48
CA GLU A 204 -7.35 -16.24 14.73
C GLU A 204 -5.90 -15.82 14.95
N LEU A 205 -5.07 -15.84 13.90
CA LEU A 205 -3.67 -15.44 13.97
C LEU A 205 -3.53 -13.92 14.14
N LEU A 206 -4.34 -13.11 13.44
CA LEU A 206 -4.40 -11.67 13.67
C LEU A 206 -4.71 -11.36 15.14
N LYS A 207 -5.76 -11.99 15.69
CA LYS A 207 -6.10 -11.82 17.10
C LYS A 207 -4.99 -12.31 18.02
N LYS A 208 -4.36 -13.46 17.72
CA LYS A 208 -3.20 -13.97 18.46
C LYS A 208 -2.04 -12.96 18.49
N SER A 209 -1.81 -12.22 17.39
CA SER A 209 -0.80 -11.15 17.35
C SER A 209 -1.11 -10.03 18.34
N ALA A 210 -2.36 -9.57 18.35
CA ALA A 210 -2.79 -8.53 19.30
C ALA A 210 -2.70 -9.01 20.75
N ASP A 211 -3.20 -10.23 21.05
CA ASP A 211 -3.18 -10.83 22.38
C ASP A 211 -1.74 -11.08 22.90
N ALA A 212 -0.80 -11.39 22.01
CA ALA A 212 0.62 -11.55 22.32
C ALA A 212 1.36 -10.22 22.55
N GLY A 213 0.68 -9.08 22.36
CA GLY A 213 1.29 -7.75 22.49
C GLY A 213 2.28 -7.44 21.37
N LEU A 214 2.06 -7.98 20.16
CA LEU A 214 2.88 -7.63 18.99
C LEU A 214 2.69 -6.16 18.63
N PHE A 215 1.46 -5.64 18.67
CA PHE A 215 1.15 -4.25 18.34
C PHE A 215 1.32 -3.33 19.55
N GLN A 216 1.64 -2.06 19.30
CA GLN A 216 1.71 -1.05 20.37
C GLN A 216 0.35 -0.88 21.07
N LYS A 217 0.39 -0.41 22.30
CA LYS A 217 -0.84 -0.15 23.06
C LYS A 217 -1.70 0.93 22.38
N GLY A 218 -2.99 0.66 22.17
CA GLY A 218 -3.94 1.57 21.53
C GLY A 218 -3.80 1.64 20.03
N TYR A 219 -3.18 0.63 19.39
CA TYR A 219 -2.98 0.53 17.94
C TYR A 219 -4.29 0.70 17.15
N ASP A 220 -5.39 0.20 17.70
CA ASP A 220 -6.73 0.19 17.10
C ASP A 220 -7.38 1.58 16.94
N SER A 221 -6.72 2.62 17.45
CA SER A 221 -7.13 4.01 17.34
C SER A 221 -6.02 4.94 16.86
N GLN A 222 -4.86 4.40 16.49
CA GLN A 222 -3.72 5.17 16.00
C GLN A 222 -3.66 5.09 14.48
N ASP A 223 -3.47 6.25 13.86
CA ASP A 223 -3.44 6.43 12.43
C ASP A 223 -2.04 6.16 11.82
N TYR A 224 -1.98 6.21 10.51
CA TYR A 224 -0.76 6.02 9.72
C TYR A 224 0.42 6.88 10.22
N ALA A 225 0.20 8.19 10.37
CA ALA A 225 1.26 9.11 10.78
C ALA A 225 1.79 8.79 12.19
N THR A 226 0.90 8.41 13.10
CA THR A 226 1.26 8.02 14.46
C THR A 226 2.10 6.74 14.47
N ALA A 227 1.70 5.71 13.74
CA ALA A 227 2.43 4.45 13.64
C ALA A 227 3.82 4.65 13.01
N GLN A 228 3.91 5.40 11.89
CA GLN A 228 5.18 5.72 11.25
C GLN A 228 6.11 6.51 12.19
N ASN A 229 5.58 7.50 12.92
CA ASN A 229 6.36 8.28 13.87
C ASN A 229 6.90 7.46 15.06
N LEU A 230 6.15 6.47 15.56
CA LEU A 230 6.65 5.57 16.60
C LEU A 230 7.92 4.82 16.14
N PHE A 231 7.93 4.36 14.91
CA PHE A 231 9.07 3.66 14.32
C PHE A 231 10.24 4.60 14.01
N THR A 232 9.98 5.72 13.32
CA THR A 232 11.01 6.66 12.88
C THR A 232 11.64 7.46 14.02
N ASN A 233 11.00 7.50 15.18
CA ASN A 233 11.58 8.04 16.43
C ASN A 233 12.24 6.95 17.31
N GLY A 234 12.36 5.71 16.84
CA GLY A 234 12.97 4.60 17.58
C GLY A 234 12.19 4.12 18.80
N GLN A 235 10.89 4.43 18.87
CA GLN A 235 10.00 4.01 19.95
C GLN A 235 9.41 2.62 19.73
N ALA A 236 9.41 2.14 18.49
CA ALA A 236 9.06 0.77 18.13
C ALA A 236 10.22 0.12 17.37
N ALA A 237 10.46 -1.17 17.61
CA ALA A 237 11.51 -1.93 16.95
C ALA A 237 11.18 -2.27 15.49
N MET A 238 9.89 -2.44 15.19
CA MET A 238 9.36 -2.80 13.87
C MET A 238 8.17 -1.89 13.50
N TYR A 239 7.85 -1.88 12.20
CA TYR A 239 6.71 -1.19 11.60
C TYR A 239 6.19 -2.04 10.44
N TYR A 240 4.89 -2.31 10.37
CA TYR A 240 4.29 -3.04 9.25
C TYR A 240 3.61 -2.09 8.28
N MET A 241 4.11 -2.03 7.04
CA MET A 241 3.58 -1.14 6.02
C MET A 241 4.05 -1.59 4.63
N GLY A 242 3.66 -0.86 3.59
CA GLY A 242 4.06 -1.17 2.23
C GLY A 242 5.33 -0.47 1.77
N SER A 243 5.83 -0.90 0.61
CA SER A 243 7.06 -0.42 -0.01
C SER A 243 7.08 1.08 -0.33
N TRP A 244 5.93 1.74 -0.32
CA TRP A 244 5.85 3.21 -0.49
C TRP A 244 6.57 3.99 0.62
N ASP A 245 6.83 3.38 1.77
CA ASP A 245 7.57 3.97 2.88
C ASP A 245 9.10 3.73 2.80
N ALA A 246 9.59 3.05 1.77
CA ALA A 246 11.02 2.75 1.63
C ALA A 246 11.92 4.01 1.62
N SER A 247 11.39 5.15 1.18
CA SER A 247 12.09 6.44 1.19
C SER A 247 12.46 6.94 2.59
N MET A 248 11.94 6.35 3.67
CA MET A 248 12.35 6.65 5.05
C MET A 248 13.87 6.49 5.24
N ALA A 249 14.51 5.56 4.52
CA ALA A 249 15.96 5.35 4.61
C ALA A 249 16.80 6.53 4.07
N LEU A 250 16.20 7.40 3.25
CA LEU A 250 16.82 8.62 2.71
C LEU A 250 16.29 9.91 3.32
N ASN A 251 15.25 9.84 4.16
CA ASN A 251 14.64 11.01 4.76
C ASN A 251 15.53 11.61 5.86
N GLU A 252 16.13 12.78 5.60
CA GLU A 252 17.04 13.47 6.53
C GLU A 252 16.34 14.03 7.79
N ASP A 253 15.01 14.12 7.80
CA ASP A 253 14.24 14.48 9.00
C ASP A 253 14.22 13.34 10.04
N ILE A 254 14.52 12.11 9.63
CA ILE A 254 14.68 10.95 10.52
C ILE A 254 16.12 10.92 11.04
N PRO A 255 16.33 10.74 12.36
CA PRO A 255 17.68 10.64 12.93
C PRO A 255 18.56 9.63 12.16
N GLU A 256 19.81 10.02 11.87
CA GLU A 256 20.71 9.25 11.03
C GLU A 256 20.91 7.82 11.54
N ASP A 257 21.04 7.66 12.85
CA ASP A 257 21.24 6.36 13.50
C ASP A 257 20.00 5.45 13.43
N ILE A 258 18.83 5.99 13.07
CA ILE A 258 17.62 5.23 12.77
C ILE A 258 17.53 4.97 11.29
N ARG A 259 17.53 6.01 10.44
CA ARG A 259 17.27 5.87 9.00
C ARG A 259 18.28 4.97 8.28
N THR A 260 19.55 5.00 8.67
CA THR A 260 20.59 4.14 8.07
C THR A 260 20.52 2.69 8.53
N ASN A 261 19.77 2.40 9.59
CA ASN A 261 19.55 1.05 10.13
C ASN A 261 18.15 0.49 9.81
N ILE A 262 17.36 1.16 8.97
CA ILE A 262 16.08 0.60 8.51
C ILE A 262 16.35 -0.56 7.56
N ARG A 263 15.73 -1.70 7.83
CA ARG A 263 15.76 -2.93 7.02
C ARG A 263 14.34 -3.47 6.91
N MET A 264 14.15 -4.49 6.08
CA MET A 264 12.85 -5.12 5.95
C MET A 264 12.94 -6.66 5.92
N PHE A 265 11.83 -7.29 6.24
CA PHE A 265 11.55 -8.69 5.94
C PHE A 265 10.06 -8.85 5.59
N THR A 266 9.73 -9.87 4.82
CA THR A 266 8.35 -10.20 4.46
C THR A 266 7.71 -11.08 5.52
N MET A 267 6.38 -11.26 5.46
CA MET A 267 5.65 -12.12 6.40
C MET A 267 6.32 -13.48 6.53
N PRO A 268 6.68 -13.90 7.76
CA PRO A 268 7.26 -15.21 8.01
C PRO A 268 6.31 -16.35 7.62
N VAL A 269 6.87 -17.56 7.39
CA VAL A 269 6.03 -18.73 7.09
C VAL A 269 5.15 -19.08 8.29
N ILE A 270 3.96 -19.61 8.00
CA ILE A 270 3.00 -20.05 9.00
C ILE A 270 2.98 -21.58 9.02
N ASP A 271 3.12 -22.17 10.20
CA ASP A 271 3.07 -23.63 10.32
C ASP A 271 1.75 -24.22 9.82
N GLY A 272 1.85 -25.22 8.97
CA GLY A 272 0.70 -25.83 8.28
C GLY A 272 0.15 -25.00 7.11
N GLY A 273 0.70 -23.83 6.82
CA GLY A 273 0.37 -23.05 5.64
C GLY A 273 1.03 -23.58 4.36
N LYS A 274 0.53 -23.15 3.20
CA LYS A 274 1.07 -23.51 1.88
C LYS A 274 2.10 -22.51 1.36
N GLY A 275 2.11 -21.29 1.89
CA GLY A 275 3.02 -20.23 1.49
C GLY A 275 4.45 -20.50 1.92
N THR A 276 5.40 -20.10 1.09
CA THR A 276 6.84 -20.25 1.31
C THR A 276 7.47 -18.95 1.80
N ALA A 277 8.75 -18.98 2.16
CA ALA A 277 9.50 -17.79 2.58
C ALA A 277 9.61 -16.74 1.47
N THR A 278 9.57 -17.17 0.19
CA THR A 278 9.70 -16.30 -0.99
C THR A 278 8.36 -15.89 -1.60
N ASP A 279 7.24 -16.30 -1.03
CA ASP A 279 5.94 -15.77 -1.41
C ASP A 279 5.72 -14.42 -0.71
N ILE A 280 5.35 -13.38 -1.47
CA ILE A 280 5.23 -12.02 -0.96
C ILE A 280 3.83 -11.45 -1.19
N ALA A 281 3.33 -10.69 -0.21
CA ALA A 281 2.13 -9.90 -0.41
C ALA A 281 2.47 -8.68 -1.27
N ALA A 282 2.02 -8.70 -2.54
CA ALA A 282 2.26 -7.65 -3.51
C ALA A 282 1.09 -7.49 -4.46
N TRP A 283 0.80 -6.24 -4.85
CA TRP A 283 -0.31 -5.86 -5.73
C TRP A 283 -0.03 -4.57 -6.48
N ASN A 284 -0.85 -4.25 -7.49
CA ASN A 284 -0.80 -2.95 -8.15
C ASN A 284 -1.31 -1.87 -7.19
N GLY A 285 -0.48 -0.86 -6.94
CA GLY A 285 -0.75 0.21 -5.99
C GLY A 285 -1.57 1.37 -6.56
N GLY A 286 -1.32 2.56 -6.01
CA GLY A 286 -1.93 3.79 -6.49
C GLY A 286 -1.42 4.25 -7.85
N GLY A 287 -2.13 5.17 -8.47
CA GLY A 287 -1.80 5.73 -9.77
C GLY A 287 -2.49 7.06 -10.02
N TYR A 288 -2.54 7.47 -11.26
CA TYR A 288 -3.19 8.72 -11.66
C TYR A 288 -4.13 8.51 -12.84
N ALA A 289 -5.18 9.32 -12.87
CA ALA A 289 -6.14 9.39 -13.98
C ALA A 289 -6.46 10.84 -14.34
N VAL A 290 -7.07 10.99 -15.51
CA VAL A 290 -7.57 12.28 -16.00
C VAL A 290 -9.09 12.31 -15.89
N SER A 291 -9.64 13.44 -15.46
CA SER A 291 -11.08 13.67 -15.43
C SER A 291 -11.70 13.66 -16.82
N ALA A 292 -12.78 12.90 -17.00
CA ALA A 292 -13.56 12.90 -18.25
C ALA A 292 -14.17 14.27 -18.55
N THR A 293 -14.48 15.04 -17.51
CA THR A 293 -15.16 16.35 -17.60
C THR A 293 -14.22 17.55 -17.56
N SER A 294 -12.88 17.31 -17.53
CA SER A 294 -11.90 18.38 -17.56
C SER A 294 -12.08 19.27 -18.79
N SER A 295 -12.13 20.58 -18.59
CA SER A 295 -12.17 21.57 -19.68
C SER A 295 -10.82 21.75 -20.38
N VAL A 296 -9.76 21.20 -19.79
CA VAL A 296 -8.37 21.23 -20.29
C VAL A 296 -7.81 19.81 -20.44
N LYS A 297 -8.68 18.86 -20.80
CA LYS A 297 -8.40 17.41 -20.83
C LYS A 297 -7.16 17.06 -21.65
N ASP A 298 -6.97 17.66 -22.83
CA ASP A 298 -5.81 17.36 -23.67
C ASP A 298 -4.48 17.73 -22.98
N GLU A 299 -4.45 18.84 -22.26
CA GLU A 299 -3.28 19.23 -21.48
C GLU A 299 -3.10 18.34 -20.25
N ALA A 300 -4.19 17.90 -19.61
CA ALA A 300 -4.14 16.98 -18.49
C ALA A 300 -3.56 15.61 -18.93
N ILE A 301 -3.96 15.09 -20.09
CA ILE A 301 -3.39 13.88 -20.69
C ILE A 301 -1.91 14.09 -21.03
N LYS A 302 -1.55 15.24 -21.59
CA LYS A 302 -0.16 15.58 -21.91
C LYS A 302 0.71 15.62 -20.64
N PHE A 303 0.20 16.21 -19.55
CA PHE A 303 0.89 16.21 -18.27
C PHE A 303 1.02 14.79 -17.69
N LEU A 304 -0.05 13.98 -17.75
CA LEU A 304 -0.01 12.58 -17.33
C LEU A 304 1.05 11.79 -18.11
N ASN A 305 1.08 11.95 -19.45
CA ASN A 305 2.07 11.33 -20.31
C ASN A 305 3.49 11.76 -19.96
N TYR A 306 3.72 13.05 -19.67
CA TYR A 306 5.01 13.55 -19.22
C TYR A 306 5.44 12.91 -17.91
N MET A 307 4.53 12.85 -16.93
CA MET A 307 4.79 12.26 -15.61
C MET A 307 5.28 10.80 -15.71
N TYR A 308 4.73 10.03 -16.64
CA TYR A 308 5.05 8.62 -16.82
C TYR A 308 6.15 8.35 -17.86
N GLN A 309 6.76 9.37 -18.46
CA GLN A 309 7.98 9.11 -19.24
C GLN A 309 9.00 8.37 -18.36
N PRO A 310 9.75 7.39 -18.91
CA PRO A 310 10.61 6.51 -18.08
C PRO A 310 11.63 7.24 -17.20
N ASP A 311 12.10 8.41 -17.64
CA ASP A 311 13.06 9.25 -16.92
C ASP A 311 12.40 10.23 -15.93
N GLN A 312 11.08 10.18 -15.76
CA GLN A 312 10.34 10.98 -14.80
C GLN A 312 9.99 10.17 -13.54
N LEU A 313 8.75 9.72 -13.42
CA LEU A 313 8.23 9.12 -12.17
C LEU A 313 9.07 7.93 -11.70
N SER A 314 9.48 7.07 -12.60
CA SER A 314 10.26 5.88 -12.30
C SER A 314 11.68 6.21 -11.85
N LYS A 315 12.41 7.06 -12.60
CA LYS A 315 13.78 7.45 -12.29
C LYS A 315 13.85 8.32 -11.04
N ILE A 316 13.08 9.43 -11.02
CA ILE A 316 13.07 10.36 -9.89
C ILE A 316 12.64 9.64 -8.61
N GLY A 317 11.66 8.73 -8.72
CA GLY A 317 11.24 7.88 -7.61
C GLY A 317 12.39 7.03 -7.08
N TRP A 318 13.10 6.33 -7.96
CA TRP A 318 14.24 5.49 -7.58
C TRP A 318 15.35 6.29 -6.89
N GLU A 319 15.74 7.44 -7.47
CA GLU A 319 16.78 8.34 -6.92
C GLU A 319 16.41 8.89 -5.54
N ASN A 320 15.11 8.98 -5.22
CA ASN A 320 14.60 9.42 -3.91
C ASN A 320 14.20 8.28 -2.98
N GLY A 321 14.62 7.05 -3.28
CA GLY A 321 14.37 5.89 -2.43
C GLY A 321 12.91 5.46 -2.35
N VAL A 322 12.05 5.98 -3.22
CA VAL A 322 10.66 5.55 -3.32
C VAL A 322 10.63 4.11 -3.82
N GLY A 323 9.84 3.28 -3.17
CA GLY A 323 9.77 1.85 -3.43
C GLY A 323 9.39 1.49 -4.85
N MET A 324 8.97 0.27 -5.07
CA MET A 324 8.79 -0.35 -6.37
C MET A 324 7.84 0.43 -7.29
N SER A 325 8.35 0.90 -8.44
CA SER A 325 7.53 1.49 -9.50
C SER A 325 6.75 0.42 -10.26
N ALA A 326 5.64 0.83 -10.88
CA ALA A 326 4.95 0.01 -11.88
C ALA A 326 5.69 -0.06 -13.23
N GLN A 327 6.78 0.71 -13.37
CA GLN A 327 7.69 0.72 -14.52
C GLN A 327 9.04 0.10 -14.14
N ASP A 328 9.72 -0.51 -15.09
CA ASP A 328 11.04 -1.09 -14.87
C ASP A 328 12.07 -0.01 -14.49
N GLN A 329 12.65 -0.15 -13.30
CA GLN A 329 13.63 0.77 -12.72
C GLN A 329 15.09 0.27 -12.86
N SER A 330 15.31 -0.90 -13.44
CA SER A 330 16.63 -1.54 -13.51
C SER A 330 17.71 -0.69 -14.19
N ALA A 331 17.32 0.17 -15.13
CA ALA A 331 18.22 1.08 -15.83
C ALA A 331 18.76 2.23 -14.94
N TYR A 332 18.17 2.46 -13.78
CA TYR A 332 18.53 3.56 -12.87
C TYR A 332 19.34 3.10 -11.66
N MET A 333 19.61 1.81 -11.54
CA MET A 333 20.45 1.26 -10.47
C MET A 333 21.90 1.69 -10.68
N THR A 334 22.50 2.30 -9.66
CA THR A 334 23.86 2.87 -9.69
C THR A 334 24.86 2.07 -8.88
N GLY A 335 24.39 1.25 -7.92
CA GLY A 335 25.17 0.55 -6.92
C GLY A 335 25.34 1.33 -5.62
N ASP A 336 24.74 2.52 -5.51
CA ASP A 336 24.75 3.39 -4.31
C ASP A 336 23.39 3.36 -3.57
N GLU A 337 22.51 2.43 -3.92
CA GLU A 337 21.20 2.25 -3.32
C GLU A 337 21.30 1.90 -1.83
N THR A 338 20.29 2.28 -1.07
CA THR A 338 20.20 1.86 0.33
C THR A 338 20.00 0.35 0.44
N ASP A 339 20.47 -0.25 1.53
CA ASP A 339 20.21 -1.67 1.81
C ASP A 339 18.71 -1.99 1.76
N LEU A 340 17.86 -1.06 2.23
CA LEU A 340 16.41 -1.22 2.21
C LEU A 340 15.85 -1.30 0.77
N GLN A 341 16.30 -0.41 -0.14
CA GLN A 341 15.89 -0.50 -1.55
C GLN A 341 16.28 -1.85 -2.15
N MET A 342 17.51 -2.29 -1.91
CA MET A 342 17.99 -3.56 -2.45
C MET A 342 17.25 -4.76 -1.84
N GLN A 343 16.84 -4.71 -0.58
CA GLN A 343 16.02 -5.76 0.04
C GLN A 343 14.65 -5.89 -0.63
N PHE A 344 13.99 -4.77 -1.01
CA PHE A 344 12.75 -4.82 -1.78
C PHE A 344 12.97 -5.40 -3.19
N VAL A 345 14.02 -4.97 -3.89
CA VAL A 345 14.39 -5.54 -5.19
C VAL A 345 14.62 -7.04 -5.09
N ASP A 346 15.38 -7.48 -4.09
CA ASP A 346 15.66 -8.91 -3.88
C ASP A 346 14.39 -9.70 -3.54
N ALA A 347 13.50 -9.15 -2.71
CA ALA A 347 12.23 -9.78 -2.39
C ALA A 347 11.38 -10.01 -3.63
N VAL A 348 11.27 -9.01 -4.52
CA VAL A 348 10.51 -9.11 -5.77
C VAL A 348 11.18 -10.06 -6.76
N ASN A 349 12.49 -9.97 -6.93
CA ASN A 349 13.23 -10.81 -7.89
C ASN A 349 13.24 -12.30 -7.50
N ASN A 350 13.19 -12.59 -6.19
CA ASN A 350 13.17 -13.96 -5.67
C ASN A 350 11.76 -14.47 -5.39
N ALA A 351 10.73 -13.64 -5.62
CA ALA A 351 9.35 -14.03 -5.37
C ALA A 351 8.94 -15.26 -6.20
N THR A 352 8.42 -16.27 -5.53
CA THR A 352 7.87 -17.47 -6.18
C THR A 352 6.40 -17.32 -6.50
N SER A 353 5.67 -16.55 -5.71
CA SER A 353 4.31 -16.08 -6.02
C SER A 353 4.00 -14.76 -5.29
N VAL A 354 2.95 -14.09 -5.76
CA VAL A 354 2.43 -12.86 -5.18
C VAL A 354 0.96 -13.03 -4.82
N SER A 355 0.51 -12.32 -3.76
CA SER A 355 -0.87 -12.44 -3.29
C SER A 355 -1.90 -11.86 -4.28
N GLY A 356 -1.55 -10.79 -4.98
CA GLY A 356 -2.54 -9.94 -5.63
C GLY A 356 -3.25 -9.03 -4.60
N THR A 357 -4.39 -8.49 -4.99
CA THR A 357 -5.17 -7.50 -4.23
C THR A 357 -5.50 -7.97 -2.80
N PRO A 358 -5.30 -7.11 -1.76
CA PRO A 358 -5.71 -7.41 -0.40
C PRO A 358 -7.23 -7.64 -0.28
N ILE A 359 -7.64 -8.48 0.68
CA ILE A 359 -9.03 -8.93 0.85
C ILE A 359 -10.05 -7.78 0.92
N ASN A 360 -9.71 -6.69 1.63
CA ASN A 360 -10.57 -5.53 1.77
C ASN A 360 -10.84 -4.80 0.44
N ASP A 361 -9.91 -4.89 -0.48
CA ASP A 361 -9.95 -4.22 -1.79
C ASP A 361 -10.52 -5.09 -2.92
N CYS A 362 -10.83 -6.36 -2.64
CA CYS A 362 -11.35 -7.31 -3.64
C CYS A 362 -12.88 -7.21 -3.86
N GLY A 363 -13.61 -6.57 -2.94
CA GLY A 363 -15.07 -6.42 -2.99
C GLY A 363 -15.52 -5.00 -3.30
N PRO A 364 -16.84 -4.73 -3.24
CA PRO A 364 -17.38 -3.38 -3.34
C PRO A 364 -16.87 -2.45 -2.22
N SER A 365 -16.96 -1.13 -2.41
CA SER A 365 -16.53 -0.15 -1.41
C SER A 365 -17.26 -0.30 -0.05
N ALA A 366 -18.51 -0.72 -0.05
CA ALA A 366 -19.27 -1.01 1.17
C ALA A 366 -18.69 -2.22 1.92
N PHE A 367 -18.23 -3.27 1.23
CA PHE A 367 -17.49 -4.38 1.84
C PHE A 367 -16.18 -3.90 2.46
N LYS A 368 -15.42 -3.09 1.72
CA LYS A 368 -14.17 -2.49 2.24
C LYS A 368 -14.42 -1.75 3.54
N THR A 369 -15.36 -0.83 3.56
CA THR A 369 -15.73 -0.07 4.77
C THR A 369 -16.12 -0.98 5.93
N CYS A 370 -16.86 -2.05 5.64
CA CYS A 370 -17.27 -3.01 6.65
C CYS A 370 -16.10 -3.77 7.26
N ILE A 371 -15.27 -4.41 6.43
CA ILE A 371 -14.16 -5.22 6.94
C ILE A 371 -13.12 -4.36 7.68
N GLU A 372 -12.83 -3.16 7.21
CA GLU A 372 -11.89 -2.23 7.85
C GLU A 372 -12.38 -1.72 9.20
N SER A 373 -13.69 -1.50 9.36
CA SER A 373 -14.30 -1.16 10.65
C SER A 373 -14.32 -2.34 11.62
N GLU A 374 -14.67 -3.53 11.15
CA GLU A 374 -14.84 -4.70 12.01
C GLU A 374 -13.52 -5.37 12.39
N ILE A 375 -12.46 -5.21 11.58
CA ILE A 375 -11.15 -5.81 11.86
C ILE A 375 -10.52 -5.26 13.15
N GLN A 376 -10.78 -3.99 13.47
CA GLN A 376 -10.37 -3.38 14.74
C GLN A 376 -11.06 -4.08 15.92
N ASN A 377 -12.37 -4.32 15.80
CA ASN A 377 -13.18 -4.94 16.83
C ASN A 377 -12.79 -6.38 17.12
N VAL A 378 -12.51 -7.19 16.08
CA VAL A 378 -12.07 -8.57 16.28
C VAL A 378 -10.65 -8.66 16.82
N SER A 379 -9.76 -7.78 16.38
CA SER A 379 -8.36 -7.78 16.82
C SER A 379 -8.23 -7.41 18.30
N ASN A 380 -8.96 -6.39 18.78
CA ASN A 380 -8.95 -5.96 20.18
C ASN A 380 -9.87 -6.80 21.10
N GLY A 381 -10.61 -7.77 20.53
CA GLY A 381 -11.48 -8.68 21.27
C GLY A 381 -12.86 -8.13 21.62
N SER A 382 -13.27 -6.98 21.06
CA SER A 382 -14.62 -6.43 21.23
C SER A 382 -15.68 -7.24 20.48
N THR A 383 -15.28 -7.95 19.43
CA THR A 383 -16.13 -8.85 18.65
C THR A 383 -15.49 -10.25 18.61
N SER A 384 -16.29 -11.31 18.66
CA SER A 384 -15.79 -12.67 18.49
C SER A 384 -15.42 -12.92 17.02
N ILE A 385 -14.53 -13.92 16.77
CA ILE A 385 -14.13 -14.30 15.40
C ILE A 385 -15.34 -14.74 14.59
N ASP A 386 -16.23 -15.55 15.17
CA ASP A 386 -17.43 -16.05 14.47
C ASP A 386 -18.41 -14.91 14.14
N ASP A 387 -18.59 -13.93 15.06
CA ASP A 387 -19.41 -12.76 14.80
C ASP A 387 -18.78 -11.85 13.74
N PHE A 388 -17.46 -11.66 13.75
CA PHE A 388 -16.75 -10.90 12.71
C PHE A 388 -16.99 -11.52 11.32
N LEU A 389 -16.76 -12.83 11.18
CA LEU A 389 -16.94 -13.53 9.89
C LEU A 389 -18.40 -13.45 9.42
N ALA A 390 -19.36 -13.61 10.33
CA ALA A 390 -20.78 -13.47 10.00
C ALA A 390 -21.14 -12.01 9.61
N THR A 391 -20.56 -11.03 10.28
CA THR A 391 -20.84 -9.60 10.01
C THR A 391 -20.34 -9.18 8.64
N ILE A 392 -19.09 -9.49 8.30
CA ILE A 392 -18.53 -9.16 6.98
C ILE A 392 -19.19 -9.94 5.84
N GLY A 393 -19.81 -11.09 6.10
CA GLY A 393 -20.54 -11.88 5.10
C GLY A 393 -21.97 -11.43 4.88
N SER A 394 -22.71 -11.05 5.92
CA SER A 394 -24.16 -10.91 5.80
C SER A 394 -24.79 -9.71 6.50
N SER A 395 -24.10 -9.05 7.42
CA SER A 395 -24.69 -7.99 8.25
C SER A 395 -24.35 -6.58 7.78
N CYS A 396 -23.31 -6.42 6.99
CA CYS A 396 -23.04 -5.18 6.28
C CYS A 396 -23.76 -5.20 4.93
N ASP A 397 -24.51 -4.16 4.62
CA ASP A 397 -25.21 -4.02 3.34
C ASP A 397 -24.23 -3.72 2.21
N TRP A 398 -23.66 -4.74 1.59
CA TRP A 398 -22.77 -4.64 0.41
C TRP A 398 -23.11 -5.69 -0.65
#